data_d8e8d83f17a401ce2ff5f20cc2d0ec45
#
_entry.id   d8e8d83f17a401ce2ff5f20cc2d0ec45
#
_cell.length_a   1.000
_cell.length_b   1.000
_cell.length_c   1.000
_cell.angle_alpha   90.00
_cell.angle_beta   90.00
_cell.angle_gamma   90.00
#
_symmetry.space_group_name_H-M   'P 1'
#
loop_
_entity.id
_entity.type
_entity.pdbx_description
1 polymer ?
#
loop_
_entity_poly.entity_id
_entity_poly.type
_entity_poly.pdbx_seq_one_letter_code
_entity_poly.pdbx_strand_id
1 'polypeptide(L)'
;EILPDQLNYAVWIGHATYLINNGDINILTDPIFAKRASPIGFAGPKRMNPAVMTLKDLPTIDVVVVSHNHYDHLDMYSLKKLHKLNPETIFMVPMGDGKRLKRAGLTHVHELRWWESMVVGRSTIHFTPVQHWSKRGLFDRNKSLWGGWFIETSDLKVYHAGDTGYSKDFSTTHRQLGAPDYSF
;
A
#
# COMPACT_ATOMS: atom_id res chain seq x y z
N GLU A 1 13.27 7.34 20.47
CA GLU A 1 12.77 7.78 19.15
C GLU A 1 12.57 6.54 18.28
N ILE A 2 11.38 6.38 17.65
CA ILE A 2 11.06 5.14 16.91
C ILE A 2 11.53 5.25 15.44
N LEU A 3 11.60 6.45 14.92
CA LEU A 3 12.04 6.72 13.53
C LEU A 3 13.49 7.18 13.52
N PRO A 4 14.30 6.71 12.55
CA PRO A 4 15.67 7.19 12.39
C PRO A 4 15.68 8.66 11.93
N ASP A 5 16.64 9.43 12.39
CA ASP A 5 16.89 10.80 11.91
C ASP A 5 17.45 10.83 10.47
N GLN A 6 17.80 9.66 9.92
CA GLN A 6 18.36 9.55 8.59
C GLN A 6 17.26 9.51 7.53
N LEU A 7 17.52 10.14 6.41
CA LEU A 7 16.73 9.98 5.18
C LEU A 7 16.92 8.56 4.63
N ASN A 8 15.92 8.05 3.92
CA ASN A 8 15.87 6.70 3.34
C ASN A 8 15.83 5.60 4.41
N TYR A 9 14.66 5.37 4.94
CA TYR A 9 14.41 4.25 5.84
C TYR A 9 13.13 3.49 5.46
N ALA A 10 13.07 2.23 5.85
CA ALA A 10 11.85 1.44 5.84
C ALA A 10 11.62 0.83 7.22
N VAL A 11 10.43 1.02 7.77
CA VAL A 11 10.02 0.46 9.06
C VAL A 11 8.87 -0.50 8.85
N TRP A 12 9.05 -1.76 9.22
CA TRP A 12 7.95 -2.73 9.24
C TRP A 12 7.04 -2.46 10.44
N ILE A 13 5.80 -2.07 10.17
CA ILE A 13 4.81 -1.75 11.20
C ILE A 13 4.05 -3.01 11.63
N GLY A 14 3.90 -3.95 10.72
CA GLY A 14 3.25 -5.25 10.96
C GLY A 14 2.39 -5.68 9.78
N HIS A 15 2.27 -7.00 9.58
CA HIS A 15 1.68 -7.63 8.40
C HIS A 15 2.33 -7.10 7.12
N ALA A 16 1.59 -6.58 6.17
CA ALA A 16 2.09 -5.97 4.93
C ALA A 16 2.27 -4.44 5.01
N THR A 17 2.19 -3.86 6.22
CA THR A 17 2.31 -2.42 6.42
C THR A 17 3.76 -2.03 6.66
N TYR A 18 4.33 -1.27 5.72
CA TYR A 18 5.65 -0.65 5.83
C TYR A 18 5.53 0.86 5.70
N LEU A 19 6.24 1.58 6.55
CA LEU A 19 6.51 3.00 6.39
C LEU A 19 7.85 3.16 5.68
N ILE A 20 7.83 3.76 4.51
CA ILE A 20 9.01 4.00 3.68
C ILE A 20 9.20 5.51 3.55
N ASN A 21 10.36 6.00 3.95
CA ASN A 21 10.84 7.34 3.60
C ASN A 21 11.97 7.20 2.59
N ASN A 22 11.86 7.86 1.46
CA ASN A 22 12.86 7.81 0.40
C ASN A 22 13.61 9.15 0.22
N GLY A 23 13.68 9.92 1.29
CA GLY A 23 14.34 11.23 1.30
C GLY A 23 13.54 12.38 0.69
N ASP A 24 12.33 12.11 0.21
CA ASP A 24 11.44 13.09 -0.41
C ASP A 24 10.02 13.01 0.15
N ILE A 25 9.44 11.81 0.17
CA ILE A 25 8.08 11.54 0.63
C ILE A 25 8.01 10.35 1.58
N ASN A 26 6.98 10.35 2.43
CA ASN A 26 6.60 9.24 3.28
C ASN A 26 5.52 8.40 2.60
N ILE A 27 5.81 7.15 2.34
CA ILE A 27 4.92 6.19 1.69
C ILE A 27 4.50 5.13 2.70
N LEU A 28 3.22 4.82 2.78
CA LEU A 28 2.69 3.76 3.64
C LEU A 28 2.05 2.67 2.78
N THR A 29 2.54 1.43 2.91
CA THR A 29 2.00 0.30 2.15
C THR A 29 0.92 -0.42 2.96
N ASP A 30 -0.16 -0.85 2.29
CA ASP A 30 -1.22 -1.71 2.83
C ASP A 30 -1.56 -1.41 4.31
N PRO A 31 -1.96 -0.17 4.65
CA PRO A 31 -2.08 0.24 6.06
C PRO A 31 -3.23 -0.49 6.75
N ILE A 32 -2.90 -1.36 7.68
CA ILE A 32 -3.87 -2.06 8.52
C ILE A 32 -3.59 -1.79 10.00
N PHE A 33 -4.45 -0.99 10.64
CA PHE A 33 -4.42 -0.68 12.06
C PHE A 33 -5.69 -1.16 12.78
N ALA A 34 -6.65 -1.72 12.05
CA ALA A 34 -7.81 -2.38 12.63
C ALA A 34 -7.39 -3.62 13.45
N LYS A 35 -8.17 -3.90 14.50
CA LYS A 35 -7.94 -5.08 15.34
C LYS A 35 -8.25 -6.41 14.63
N ARG A 36 -9.02 -6.36 13.54
CA ARG A 36 -9.47 -7.53 12.77
C ARG A 36 -9.51 -7.25 11.28
N ALA A 37 -9.08 -8.20 10.50
CA ALA A 37 -9.25 -8.20 9.04
C ALA A 37 -10.65 -8.70 8.68
N SER A 38 -11.65 -7.81 8.75
CA SER A 38 -13.06 -8.21 8.61
C SER A 38 -13.93 -7.01 8.23
N PRO A 39 -15.07 -7.25 7.53
CA PRO A 39 -16.09 -6.22 7.30
C PRO A 39 -16.80 -5.80 8.58
N ILE A 40 -16.78 -6.63 9.63
CA ILE A 40 -17.44 -6.41 10.93
C ILE A 40 -16.43 -6.45 12.07
N GLY A 41 -16.44 -5.42 12.91
CA GLY A 41 -15.37 -5.21 13.91
C GLY A 41 -15.29 -6.23 15.05
N PHE A 42 -16.34 -7.05 15.26
CA PHE A 42 -16.39 -8.05 16.33
C PHE A 42 -16.08 -9.50 15.88
N ALA A 43 -16.07 -9.79 14.57
CA ALA A 43 -15.83 -11.13 14.03
C ALA A 43 -14.71 -11.10 12.97
N GLY A 44 -14.17 -12.28 12.65
CA GLY A 44 -13.08 -12.45 11.67
C GLY A 44 -11.69 -12.49 12.31
N PRO A 45 -10.65 -12.75 11.51
CA PRO A 45 -9.27 -12.90 11.97
C PRO A 45 -8.82 -11.71 12.79
N LYS A 46 -8.29 -11.96 13.98
CA LYS A 46 -7.75 -10.94 14.88
C LYS A 46 -6.26 -10.77 14.62
N ARG A 47 -5.78 -9.53 14.69
CA ARG A 47 -4.35 -9.26 14.68
C ARG A 47 -3.67 -10.03 15.83
N MET A 48 -2.63 -10.80 15.51
CA MET A 48 -1.88 -11.59 16.50
C MET A 48 -0.84 -10.70 17.20
N ASN A 49 -0.05 -9.97 16.44
CA ASN A 49 0.98 -9.07 16.96
C ASN A 49 0.50 -7.62 16.91
N PRO A 50 0.68 -6.83 17.97
CA PRO A 50 0.39 -5.40 17.90
C PRO A 50 1.25 -4.73 16.82
N ALA A 51 0.73 -3.68 16.21
CA ALA A 51 1.55 -2.81 15.37
C ALA A 51 2.62 -2.13 16.22
N VAL A 52 3.83 -2.02 15.68
CA VAL A 52 4.96 -1.38 16.41
C VAL A 52 4.76 0.13 16.57
N MET A 53 3.89 0.71 15.75
CA MET A 53 3.50 2.13 15.80
C MET A 53 1.99 2.25 15.71
N THR A 54 1.44 3.31 16.29
CA THR A 54 0.04 3.69 16.10
C THR A 54 -0.08 4.72 14.97
N LEU A 55 -1.31 4.97 14.49
CA LEU A 55 -1.55 6.00 13.48
C LEU A 55 -1.11 7.42 13.91
N LYS A 56 -1.04 7.67 15.23
CA LYS A 56 -0.63 8.97 15.78
C LYS A 56 0.88 9.15 15.83
N ASP A 57 1.60 8.04 15.84
CA ASP A 57 3.07 8.02 15.89
C ASP A 57 3.70 8.13 14.49
N LEU A 58 2.86 8.00 13.44
CA LEU A 58 3.31 8.15 12.05
C LEU A 58 3.68 9.61 11.74
N PRO A 59 4.71 9.84 10.92
CA PRO A 59 4.91 11.14 10.30
C PRO A 59 3.74 11.47 9.36
N THR A 60 3.72 12.67 8.82
CA THR A 60 2.80 13.01 7.73
C THR A 60 3.01 12.04 6.58
N ILE A 61 1.94 11.35 6.16
CA ILE A 61 1.98 10.38 5.07
C ILE A 61 1.55 11.09 3.78
N ASP A 62 2.46 11.14 2.81
CA ASP A 62 2.20 11.77 1.51
C ASP A 62 1.45 10.81 0.59
N VAL A 63 1.84 9.53 0.58
CA VAL A 63 1.24 8.52 -0.29
C VAL A 63 0.89 7.25 0.50
N VAL A 64 -0.29 6.74 0.24
CA VAL A 64 -0.69 5.38 0.63
C VAL A 64 -0.82 4.55 -0.63
N VAL A 65 -0.17 3.39 -0.67
CA VAL A 65 -0.32 2.39 -1.73
C VAL A 65 -1.03 1.16 -1.19
N VAL A 66 -2.02 0.65 -1.92
CA VAL A 66 -2.76 -0.57 -1.56
C VAL A 66 -2.56 -1.61 -2.65
N SER A 67 -2.05 -2.79 -2.28
CA SER A 67 -1.73 -3.86 -3.23
C SER A 67 -2.97 -4.53 -3.81
N HIS A 68 -3.96 -4.82 -2.98
CA HIS A 68 -5.23 -5.46 -3.35
C HIS A 68 -6.31 -5.26 -2.28
N ASN A 69 -7.51 -5.76 -2.55
CA ASN A 69 -8.67 -5.42 -1.72
C ASN A 69 -9.06 -6.44 -0.65
N HIS A 70 -8.23 -7.41 -0.31
CA HIS A 70 -8.47 -8.26 0.85
C HIS A 70 -8.54 -7.42 2.13
N TYR A 71 -9.21 -7.94 3.17
CA TYR A 71 -9.50 -7.17 4.39
C TYR A 71 -8.27 -6.87 5.23
N ASP A 72 -7.19 -7.61 5.05
CA ASP A 72 -5.90 -7.46 5.71
C ASP A 72 -4.91 -6.58 4.93
N HIS A 73 -5.32 -6.02 3.79
CA HIS A 73 -4.55 -5.05 3.00
C HIS A 73 -5.31 -3.74 2.80
N LEU A 74 -6.56 -3.79 2.34
CA LEU A 74 -7.42 -2.62 2.20
C LEU A 74 -8.30 -2.44 3.45
N ASP A 75 -7.76 -1.81 4.48
CA ASP A 75 -8.48 -1.51 5.72
C ASP A 75 -9.11 -0.12 5.69
N MET A 76 -10.41 -0.06 5.45
CA MET A 76 -11.16 1.20 5.37
C MET A 76 -11.13 2.02 6.66
N TYR A 77 -10.93 1.38 7.84
CA TYR A 77 -10.75 2.10 9.09
C TYR A 77 -9.45 2.90 9.07
N SER A 78 -8.34 2.26 8.70
CA SER A 78 -7.03 2.89 8.61
C SER A 78 -6.99 4.00 7.57
N LEU A 79 -7.51 3.75 6.36
CA LEU A 79 -7.53 4.73 5.27
C LEU A 79 -8.31 5.99 5.66
N LYS A 80 -9.50 5.84 6.27
CA LYS A 80 -10.29 6.99 6.76
C LYS A 80 -9.58 7.78 7.85
N LYS A 81 -8.86 7.10 8.75
CA LYS A 81 -8.11 7.75 9.82
C LYS A 81 -6.91 8.51 9.27
N LEU A 82 -6.18 7.93 8.32
CA LEU A 82 -5.07 8.59 7.63
C LEU A 82 -5.54 9.85 6.90
N HIS A 83 -6.61 9.73 6.11
CA HIS A 83 -7.21 10.89 5.43
C HIS A 83 -7.65 11.98 6.40
N LYS A 84 -8.19 11.62 7.59
CA LYS A 84 -8.55 12.60 8.61
C LYS A 84 -7.32 13.30 9.22
N LEU A 85 -6.20 12.59 9.36
CA LEU A 85 -4.95 13.14 9.90
C LEU A 85 -4.25 14.05 8.88
N ASN A 86 -4.25 13.65 7.62
CA ASN A 86 -3.75 14.45 6.50
C ASN A 86 -4.71 14.32 5.30
N PRO A 87 -5.57 15.31 5.04
CA PRO A 87 -6.48 15.29 3.89
C PRO A 87 -5.78 15.30 2.52
N GLU A 88 -4.53 15.76 2.47
CA GLU A 88 -3.72 15.82 1.24
C GLU A 88 -3.08 14.49 0.87
N THR A 89 -3.17 13.48 1.74
CA THR A 89 -2.64 12.14 1.43
C THR A 89 -3.20 11.60 0.12
N ILE A 90 -2.31 11.20 -0.77
CA ILE A 90 -2.63 10.56 -2.05
C ILE A 90 -2.85 9.05 -1.79
N PHE A 91 -3.98 8.52 -2.23
CA PHE A 91 -4.30 7.10 -2.14
C PHE A 91 -4.20 6.46 -3.52
N MET A 92 -3.20 5.62 -3.73
CA MET A 92 -3.05 4.83 -4.96
C MET A 92 -3.57 3.42 -4.72
N VAL A 93 -4.52 3.00 -5.53
CA VAL A 93 -5.20 1.71 -5.40
C VAL A 93 -5.32 1.01 -6.75
N PRO A 94 -5.49 -0.31 -6.78
CA PRO A 94 -5.78 -1.03 -8.01
C PRO A 94 -7.06 -0.55 -8.68
N MET A 95 -7.11 -0.59 -10.01
CA MET A 95 -8.32 -0.35 -10.79
C MET A 95 -9.48 -1.21 -10.26
N GLY A 96 -10.61 -0.57 -9.99
CA GLY A 96 -11.83 -1.18 -9.44
C GLY A 96 -12.10 -0.88 -7.96
N ASP A 97 -11.11 -0.41 -7.20
CA ASP A 97 -11.26 -0.14 -5.76
C ASP A 97 -11.48 1.34 -5.43
N GLY A 98 -11.13 2.28 -6.33
CA GLY A 98 -11.23 3.71 -6.07
C GLY A 98 -12.63 4.20 -5.75
N LYS A 99 -13.66 3.63 -6.38
CA LYS A 99 -15.06 3.95 -6.09
C LYS A 99 -15.43 3.70 -4.62
N ARG A 100 -14.83 2.68 -3.99
CA ARG A 100 -15.04 2.35 -2.58
C ARG A 100 -14.48 3.44 -1.68
N LEU A 101 -13.24 3.90 -1.95
CA LEU A 101 -12.59 4.93 -1.18
C LEU A 101 -13.30 6.28 -1.35
N LYS A 102 -13.63 6.66 -2.58
CA LYS A 102 -14.35 7.91 -2.89
C LYS A 102 -15.72 7.96 -2.21
N ARG A 103 -16.48 6.85 -2.20
CA ARG A 103 -17.76 6.75 -1.47
C ARG A 103 -17.60 6.86 0.05
N ALA A 104 -16.44 6.54 0.56
CA ALA A 104 -16.12 6.65 1.98
C ALA A 104 -15.61 8.05 2.38
N GLY A 105 -15.56 8.99 1.41
CA GLY A 105 -15.18 10.39 1.62
C GLY A 105 -13.69 10.69 1.46
N LEU A 106 -12.89 9.72 0.95
CA LEU A 106 -11.49 10.00 0.65
C LEU A 106 -11.40 10.79 -0.67
N THR A 107 -10.55 11.82 -0.67
CA THR A 107 -10.27 12.69 -1.83
C THR A 107 -9.14 12.11 -2.69
N HIS A 108 -8.17 12.69 -3.07
CA HIS A 108 -6.94 12.29 -3.81
C HIS A 108 -6.77 10.78 -4.06
N VAL A 109 -7.82 10.12 -4.63
CA VAL A 109 -7.84 8.67 -4.91
C VAL A 109 -7.56 8.42 -6.38
N HIS A 110 -6.47 7.72 -6.66
CA HIS A 110 -5.99 7.35 -7.99
C HIS A 110 -6.02 5.84 -8.16
N GLU A 111 -6.68 5.39 -9.23
CA GLU A 111 -6.72 3.98 -9.62
C GLU A 111 -5.68 3.73 -10.72
N LEU A 112 -4.85 2.69 -10.54
CA LEU A 112 -3.85 2.31 -11.54
C LEU A 112 -4.12 0.90 -12.06
N ARG A 113 -3.82 0.72 -13.36
CA ARG A 113 -3.71 -0.59 -14.01
C ARG A 113 -2.26 -1.07 -13.96
N TRP A 114 -2.06 -2.34 -14.19
CA TRP A 114 -0.73 -2.90 -14.33
C TRP A 114 0.08 -2.11 -15.37
N TRP A 115 1.30 -1.77 -15.01
CA TRP A 115 2.28 -0.99 -15.77
C TRP A 115 1.97 0.51 -15.89
N GLU A 116 0.88 0.97 -15.28
CA GLU A 116 0.68 2.41 -15.10
C GLU A 116 1.53 2.91 -13.92
N SER A 117 1.89 4.17 -13.97
CA SER A 117 2.67 4.85 -12.93
C SER A 117 2.16 6.26 -12.68
N MET A 118 2.54 6.80 -11.54
CA MET A 118 2.29 8.19 -11.17
C MET A 118 3.53 8.78 -10.52
N VAL A 119 3.82 10.03 -10.84
CA VAL A 119 4.92 10.79 -10.22
C VAL A 119 4.38 11.56 -9.03
N VAL A 120 5.04 11.43 -7.88
CA VAL A 120 4.78 12.21 -6.68
C VAL A 120 6.12 12.67 -6.11
N GLY A 121 6.30 13.99 -5.98
CA GLY A 121 7.61 14.54 -5.67
C GLY A 121 8.64 14.10 -6.70
N ARG A 122 9.78 13.56 -6.25
CA ARG A 122 10.84 13.01 -7.10
C ARG A 122 10.67 11.51 -7.39
N SER A 123 9.61 10.90 -6.89
CA SER A 123 9.37 9.45 -6.97
C SER A 123 8.44 9.12 -8.13
N THR A 124 8.78 8.08 -8.90
CA THR A 124 7.86 7.41 -9.81
C THR A 124 7.37 6.13 -9.15
N ILE A 125 6.05 5.99 -9.02
CA ILE A 125 5.41 4.86 -8.35
C ILE A 125 4.65 4.06 -9.40
N HIS A 126 5.14 2.85 -9.70
CA HIS A 126 4.57 1.95 -10.71
C HIS A 126 3.72 0.88 -10.06
N PHE A 127 2.59 0.56 -10.68
CA PHE A 127 1.77 -0.60 -10.30
C PHE A 127 2.09 -1.79 -11.19
N THR A 128 2.51 -2.91 -10.59
CA THR A 128 3.01 -4.09 -11.32
C THR A 128 2.13 -5.31 -11.10
N PRO A 129 2.02 -6.23 -12.07
CA PRO A 129 1.32 -7.49 -11.88
C PRO A 129 2.06 -8.38 -10.88
N VAL A 130 1.28 -9.19 -10.15
CA VAL A 130 1.77 -10.27 -9.27
C VAL A 130 0.80 -11.45 -9.34
N GLN A 131 1.24 -12.63 -8.93
CA GLN A 131 0.40 -13.82 -8.92
C GLN A 131 -0.46 -13.89 -7.65
N HIS A 132 -1.60 -13.25 -7.69
CA HIS A 132 -2.57 -13.21 -6.60
C HIS A 132 -4.00 -13.09 -7.16
N TRP A 133 -4.92 -12.55 -6.41
CA TRP A 133 -6.33 -12.33 -6.78
C TRP A 133 -6.96 -11.26 -5.89
N SER A 134 -8.14 -10.79 -6.27
CA SER A 134 -8.92 -9.84 -5.48
C SER A 134 -10.30 -10.39 -5.14
N LYS A 135 -10.77 -10.10 -3.92
CA LYS A 135 -12.15 -10.36 -3.48
C LYS A 135 -12.42 -9.63 -2.17
N ARG A 136 -13.61 -9.06 -2.05
CA ARG A 136 -14.05 -8.43 -0.81
C ARG A 136 -15.50 -8.75 -0.47
N GLY A 137 -16.32 -9.07 -1.43
CA GLY A 137 -17.71 -9.47 -1.28
C GLY A 137 -17.96 -10.90 -1.74
N LEU A 138 -19.23 -11.30 -1.81
CA LEU A 138 -19.61 -12.64 -2.25
C LEU A 138 -19.43 -12.86 -3.76
N PHE A 139 -19.60 -11.79 -4.58
CA PHE A 139 -19.69 -11.88 -6.04
C PHE A 139 -18.72 -10.96 -6.77
N ASP A 140 -17.62 -10.55 -6.13
CA ASP A 140 -16.67 -9.58 -6.68
C ASP A 140 -15.25 -10.12 -6.90
N ARG A 141 -15.08 -11.44 -6.92
CA ARG A 141 -13.79 -12.06 -7.20
C ARG A 141 -13.22 -11.56 -8.53
N ASN A 142 -11.99 -11.05 -8.50
CA ASN A 142 -11.24 -10.51 -9.65
C ASN A 142 -11.97 -9.37 -10.40
N LYS A 143 -12.88 -8.65 -9.73
CA LYS A 143 -13.50 -7.43 -10.30
C LYS A 143 -12.69 -6.17 -10.07
N SER A 144 -11.72 -6.20 -9.16
CA SER A 144 -10.66 -5.22 -9.03
C SER A 144 -9.34 -5.88 -9.41
N LEU A 145 -8.35 -5.10 -9.81
CA LEU A 145 -6.99 -5.59 -10.00
C LEU A 145 -6.31 -5.83 -8.65
N TRP A 146 -5.13 -6.41 -8.69
CA TRP A 146 -4.21 -6.64 -7.59
C TRP A 146 -2.77 -6.51 -8.12
N GLY A 147 -1.80 -6.18 -7.28
CA GLY A 147 -0.44 -5.99 -7.78
C GLY A 147 0.54 -5.58 -6.70
N GLY A 148 1.79 -5.44 -7.10
CA GLY A 148 2.86 -4.85 -6.32
C GLY A 148 3.08 -3.39 -6.71
N TRP A 149 3.82 -2.69 -5.87
CA TRP A 149 4.21 -1.29 -6.08
C TRP A 149 5.72 -1.19 -6.18
N PHE A 150 6.20 -0.70 -7.32
CA PHE A 150 7.61 -0.42 -7.54
C PHE A 150 7.81 1.09 -7.46
N ILE A 151 8.58 1.52 -6.48
CA ILE A 151 8.81 2.91 -6.15
C ILE A 151 10.26 3.21 -6.49
N GLU A 152 10.49 4.18 -7.37
CA GLU A 152 11.83 4.57 -7.76
C GLU A 152 12.06 6.07 -7.68
N THR A 153 13.26 6.43 -7.25
CA THR A 153 13.88 7.75 -7.39
C THR A 153 15.17 7.60 -8.21
N SER A 154 15.95 8.69 -8.38
CA SER A 154 17.28 8.59 -9.00
C SER A 154 18.22 7.64 -8.26
N ASP A 155 18.05 7.47 -6.94
CA ASP A 155 19.05 6.88 -6.05
C ASP A 155 18.56 5.65 -5.29
N LEU A 156 17.26 5.35 -5.36
CA LEU A 156 16.64 4.28 -4.57
C LEU A 156 15.49 3.63 -5.34
N LYS A 157 15.46 2.29 -5.33
CA LYS A 157 14.37 1.46 -5.85
C LYS A 157 13.86 0.53 -4.78
N VAL A 158 12.56 0.62 -4.49
CA VAL A 158 11.90 -0.21 -3.48
C VAL A 158 10.73 -0.96 -4.13
N TYR A 159 10.61 -2.24 -3.85
CA TYR A 159 9.51 -3.06 -4.35
C TYR A 159 8.70 -3.66 -3.20
N HIS A 160 7.44 -3.23 -3.10
CA HIS A 160 6.44 -3.85 -2.24
C HIS A 160 5.59 -4.81 -3.08
N ALA A 161 5.82 -6.11 -2.95
CA ALA A 161 5.14 -7.11 -3.77
C ALA A 161 3.67 -7.33 -3.36
N GLY A 162 3.29 -6.95 -2.14
CA GLY A 162 2.02 -7.36 -1.56
C GLY A 162 1.95 -8.88 -1.39
N ASP A 163 0.74 -9.44 -1.51
CA ASP A 163 0.58 -10.90 -1.54
C ASP A 163 0.85 -11.44 -2.93
N THR A 164 1.72 -12.44 -3.03
CA THR A 164 2.04 -13.04 -4.32
C THR A 164 2.57 -14.46 -4.18
N GLY A 165 2.21 -15.33 -5.13
CA GLY A 165 2.96 -16.55 -5.42
C GLY A 165 4.20 -16.23 -6.27
N TYR A 166 5.15 -17.17 -6.32
CA TYR A 166 6.31 -17.05 -7.22
C TYR A 166 5.87 -17.24 -8.68
N SER A 167 6.16 -16.26 -9.52
CA SER A 167 5.71 -16.25 -10.92
C SER A 167 6.71 -15.55 -11.85
N LYS A 168 6.39 -15.57 -13.16
CA LYS A 168 7.13 -14.82 -14.18
C LYS A 168 7.02 -13.30 -14.02
N ASP A 169 6.07 -12.81 -13.21
CA ASP A 169 5.86 -11.39 -13.00
C ASP A 169 7.12 -10.73 -12.40
N PHE A 170 7.81 -11.42 -11.48
CA PHE A 170 9.08 -10.91 -10.93
C PHE A 170 10.14 -10.67 -12.01
N SER A 171 10.35 -11.65 -12.90
CA SER A 171 11.31 -11.49 -13.97
C SER A 171 10.89 -10.45 -15.01
N THR A 172 9.58 -10.25 -15.19
CA THR A 172 9.04 -9.22 -16.08
C THR A 172 9.22 -7.84 -15.47
N THR A 173 8.91 -7.70 -14.18
CA THR A 173 9.13 -6.44 -13.44
C THR A 173 10.61 -6.06 -13.44
N HIS A 174 11.50 -7.02 -13.18
CA HIS A 174 12.94 -6.78 -13.27
C HIS A 174 13.41 -6.32 -14.67
N ARG A 175 12.88 -6.93 -15.74
CA ARG A 175 13.23 -6.50 -17.12
C ARG A 175 12.75 -5.09 -17.45
N GLN A 176 11.62 -4.66 -16.91
CA GLN A 176 11.04 -3.37 -17.23
C GLN A 176 11.55 -2.23 -16.33
N LEU A 177 11.75 -2.50 -15.05
CA LEU A 177 12.06 -1.47 -14.04
C LEU A 177 13.45 -1.64 -13.40
N GLY A 178 14.13 -2.74 -13.69
CA GLY A 178 15.43 -3.08 -13.10
C GLY A 178 15.29 -3.80 -11.76
N ALA A 179 16.43 -4.04 -11.12
CA ALA A 179 16.48 -4.62 -9.79
C ALA A 179 16.10 -3.59 -8.72
N PRO A 180 15.23 -3.93 -7.75
CA PRO A 180 15.06 -3.09 -6.58
C PRO A 180 16.24 -3.24 -5.62
N ASP A 181 16.55 -2.18 -4.89
CA ASP A 181 17.51 -2.20 -3.79
C ASP A 181 16.94 -2.93 -2.58
N TYR A 182 15.62 -2.78 -2.36
CA TYR A 182 14.87 -3.44 -1.28
C TYR A 182 13.56 -4.01 -1.79
N SER A 183 13.19 -5.19 -1.27
CA SER A 183 11.90 -5.85 -1.55
C SER A 183 11.22 -6.31 -0.26
N PHE A 184 9.89 -6.14 -0.18
CA PHE A 184 9.05 -6.51 0.95
C PHE A 184 7.88 -7.38 0.53
#